data_5a48af5a0037b4e5f4d498504ac9a7cc
#
_entry.id   5a48af5a0037b4e5f4d498504ac9a7cc
#
_cell.length_a   1.000
_cell.length_b   1.000
_cell.length_c   1.000
_cell.angle_alpha   90.00
_cell.angle_beta   90.00
_cell.angle_gamma   90.00
#
_symmetry.space_group_name_H-M   'P 1'
#
loop_
_entity.id
_entity.type
_entity.pdbx_description
1 polymer ?
#
loop_
_entity_poly.entity_id
_entity_poly.type
_entity_poly.pdbx_seq_one_letter_code
_entity_poly.pdbx_strand_id
1 'polypeptide(L)'
;MNSLKFLDFCAGIGGGRIGLENLGMKCLGFSEIDKDAEITYGEFFGYDEVNYGDLMQIEPEDLPDFDFMVGGFPCQTFSIIGNRCGLDDDERGQIIYGLVRILKAKDVKYFILENVKGLIHHDKGNTLKVVLKLLDDAGYRVYYEVLNSLDFGVPQMRERIYFVGVKKELVDDSFRYEFPKKYSGKSESLEECLIECDRTLIFDESLPAYQTFYKYLDNKYNNGKHNIDELLSHEYRVLDTRQSDLRIYHNKTPTLRRGRHGILYVREGQFRKLSGYEALLLQKFPKRYADKVRGKISNSKLLQQAGNAMTSSVIEEIAKSFMKAIGEKK
;
A
#
# COMPACT_ATOMS: atom_id res chain seq x y z
N MET A 1 -15.58 -24.40 8.90
CA MET A 1 -15.11 -23.33 9.79
C MET A 1 -15.81 -22.05 9.36
N ASN A 2 -16.37 -21.26 10.31
CA ASN A 2 -16.91 -19.96 9.95
C ASN A 2 -15.79 -19.08 9.39
N SER A 3 -16.04 -18.41 8.26
CA SER A 3 -15.09 -17.46 7.66
C SER A 3 -14.77 -16.37 8.67
N LEU A 4 -13.47 -16.03 8.87
CA LEU A 4 -13.08 -14.91 9.71
C LEU A 4 -13.66 -13.61 9.14
N LYS A 5 -14.15 -12.75 10.02
CA LYS A 5 -14.71 -11.45 9.69
C LYS A 5 -13.67 -10.37 9.94
N PHE A 6 -13.59 -9.37 9.06
CA PHE A 6 -12.64 -8.28 9.24
C PHE A 6 -13.21 -6.91 8.91
N LEU A 7 -12.54 -5.87 9.41
CA LEU A 7 -12.72 -4.48 9.03
C LEU A 7 -11.41 -3.93 8.44
N ASP A 8 -11.53 -3.07 7.40
CA ASP A 8 -10.42 -2.43 6.69
C ASP A 8 -10.33 -0.95 7.11
N PHE A 9 -9.29 -0.57 7.86
CA PHE A 9 -9.10 0.77 8.39
C PHE A 9 -8.08 1.56 7.59
N CYS A 10 -8.37 2.86 7.37
CA CYS A 10 -7.61 3.69 6.44
C CYS A 10 -7.49 2.97 5.08
N ALA A 11 -8.61 2.46 4.62
CA ALA A 11 -8.72 1.44 3.61
C ALA A 11 -8.18 1.87 2.23
N GLY A 12 -8.14 3.19 1.97
CA GLY A 12 -7.82 3.70 0.65
C GLY A 12 -8.80 3.14 -0.38
N ILE A 13 -8.27 2.37 -1.31
CA ILE A 13 -9.06 1.68 -2.34
C ILE A 13 -9.16 0.15 -2.12
N GLY A 14 -8.91 -0.32 -0.90
CA GLY A 14 -9.17 -1.70 -0.50
C GLY A 14 -8.07 -2.73 -0.85
N GLY A 15 -6.80 -2.31 -0.94
CA GLY A 15 -5.71 -3.26 -1.17
C GLY A 15 -5.58 -4.31 -0.07
N GLY A 16 -5.79 -3.92 1.20
CA GLY A 16 -5.85 -4.82 2.34
C GLY A 16 -7.02 -5.81 2.25
N ARG A 17 -8.20 -5.29 1.93
CA ARG A 17 -9.41 -6.10 1.72
C ARG A 17 -9.21 -7.19 0.68
N ILE A 18 -8.69 -6.84 -0.50
CA ILE A 18 -8.46 -7.82 -1.57
C ILE A 18 -7.59 -8.98 -1.07
N GLY A 19 -6.50 -8.67 -0.36
CA GLY A 19 -5.59 -9.70 0.16
C GLY A 19 -6.28 -10.67 1.12
N LEU A 20 -7.17 -10.19 2.00
CA LEU A 20 -7.90 -11.03 2.96
C LEU A 20 -9.06 -11.78 2.31
N GLU A 21 -9.81 -11.14 1.39
CA GLU A 21 -10.91 -11.81 0.67
C GLU A 21 -10.42 -12.95 -0.23
N ASN A 22 -9.20 -12.87 -0.79
CA ASN A 22 -8.58 -13.97 -1.54
C ASN A 22 -8.40 -15.24 -0.67
N LEU A 23 -8.36 -15.10 0.65
CA LEU A 23 -8.29 -16.21 1.61
C LEU A 23 -9.67 -16.63 2.13
N GLY A 24 -10.76 -16.07 1.59
CA GLY A 24 -12.12 -16.38 1.96
C GLY A 24 -12.58 -15.68 3.24
N MET A 25 -11.88 -14.69 3.75
CA MET A 25 -12.33 -13.85 4.86
C MET A 25 -13.44 -12.90 4.40
N LYS A 26 -14.36 -12.53 5.31
CA LYS A 26 -15.50 -11.67 5.03
C LYS A 26 -15.27 -10.25 5.52
N CYS A 27 -15.25 -9.27 4.62
CA CYS A 27 -15.30 -7.85 4.98
C CYS A 27 -16.67 -7.49 5.58
N LEU A 28 -16.68 -6.70 6.66
CA LEU A 28 -17.90 -6.19 7.30
C LEU A 28 -18.06 -4.68 7.10
N GLY A 29 -17.07 -4.00 6.50
CA GLY A 29 -17.06 -2.58 6.25
C GLY A 29 -15.63 -2.03 6.29
N PHE A 30 -15.52 -0.73 6.13
CA PHE A 30 -14.23 -0.05 6.07
C PHE A 30 -14.28 1.35 6.70
N SER A 31 -13.11 1.94 6.94
CA SER A 31 -12.97 3.33 7.39
C SER A 31 -12.05 4.06 6.43
N GLU A 32 -12.55 5.11 5.76
CA GLU A 32 -11.81 5.97 4.86
C GLU A 32 -12.42 7.38 4.82
N ILE A 33 -11.57 8.41 4.88
CA ILE A 33 -11.98 9.82 4.87
C ILE A 33 -11.85 10.48 3.50
N ASP A 34 -10.99 9.95 2.63
CA ASP A 34 -10.79 10.47 1.27
C ASP A 34 -11.98 10.08 0.40
N LYS A 35 -12.82 11.06 0.06
CA LYS A 35 -14.04 10.85 -0.73
C LYS A 35 -13.77 10.29 -2.12
N ASP A 36 -12.63 10.63 -2.74
CA ASP A 36 -12.25 10.04 -4.03
C ASP A 36 -11.87 8.56 -3.90
N ALA A 37 -11.23 8.19 -2.78
CA ALA A 37 -10.93 6.79 -2.48
C ALA A 37 -12.20 5.99 -2.16
N GLU A 38 -13.13 6.57 -1.40
CA GLU A 38 -14.45 5.98 -1.11
C GLU A 38 -15.24 5.68 -2.39
N ILE A 39 -15.26 6.61 -3.36
CA ILE A 39 -15.90 6.38 -4.66
C ILE A 39 -15.25 5.19 -5.39
N THR A 40 -13.92 5.14 -5.45
CA THR A 40 -13.20 4.04 -6.09
C THR A 40 -13.44 2.71 -5.38
N TYR A 41 -13.50 2.72 -4.05
CA TYR A 41 -13.84 1.56 -3.23
C TYR A 41 -15.25 1.05 -3.53
N GLY A 42 -16.23 1.97 -3.64
CA GLY A 42 -17.61 1.64 -4.02
C GLY A 42 -17.70 1.04 -5.44
N GLU A 43 -16.93 1.54 -6.42
CA GLU A 43 -16.85 0.93 -7.75
C GLU A 43 -16.29 -0.49 -7.70
N PHE A 44 -15.35 -0.76 -6.80
CA PHE A 44 -14.76 -2.10 -6.67
C PHE A 44 -15.71 -3.09 -6.00
N PHE A 45 -16.26 -2.73 -4.85
CA PHE A 45 -16.91 -3.68 -3.93
C PHE A 45 -18.42 -3.51 -3.84
N GLY A 46 -18.95 -2.39 -4.32
CA GLY A 46 -20.36 -2.01 -4.19
C GLY A 46 -20.56 -0.82 -3.26
N TYR A 47 -21.61 -0.05 -3.52
CA TYR A 47 -21.92 1.17 -2.75
C TYR A 47 -22.76 0.91 -1.50
N ASP A 48 -23.18 -0.34 -1.28
CA ASP A 48 -23.88 -0.78 -0.07
C ASP A 48 -22.93 -1.11 1.10
N GLU A 49 -21.63 -1.05 0.86
CA GLU A 49 -20.60 -1.28 1.87
C GLU A 49 -20.56 -0.14 2.89
N VAL A 50 -20.51 -0.47 4.16
CA VAL A 50 -20.51 0.53 5.24
C VAL A 50 -19.13 1.20 5.34
N ASN A 51 -19.07 2.51 5.10
CA ASN A 51 -17.92 3.34 5.43
C ASN A 51 -18.13 4.00 6.80
N TYR A 52 -17.32 3.64 7.78
CA TYR A 52 -17.35 4.23 9.13
C TYR A 52 -16.66 5.60 9.20
N GLY A 53 -16.09 6.11 8.09
CA GLY A 53 -15.51 7.45 8.00
C GLY A 53 -14.20 7.64 8.77
N ASP A 54 -14.11 8.71 9.54
CA ASP A 54 -12.90 9.06 10.29
C ASP A 54 -12.67 8.11 11.47
N LEU A 55 -11.59 7.33 11.40
CA LEU A 55 -11.17 6.41 12.45
C LEU A 55 -11.13 7.06 13.85
N MET A 56 -10.76 8.34 13.92
CA MET A 56 -10.65 9.04 15.20
C MET A 56 -12.01 9.39 15.81
N GLN A 57 -13.07 9.39 14.99
CA GLN A 57 -14.45 9.69 15.39
C GLN A 57 -15.30 8.42 15.56
N ILE A 58 -14.77 7.25 15.21
CA ILE A 58 -15.52 5.99 15.35
C ILE A 58 -15.68 5.65 16.82
N GLU A 59 -16.92 5.49 17.29
CA GLU A 59 -17.19 4.87 18.58
C GLU A 59 -17.14 3.35 18.39
N PRO A 60 -16.36 2.61 19.20
CA PRO A 60 -16.22 1.15 19.03
C PRO A 60 -17.55 0.40 19.09
N GLU A 61 -18.54 0.92 19.81
CA GLU A 61 -19.89 0.35 19.93
C GLU A 61 -20.66 0.32 18.63
N ASP A 62 -20.37 1.26 17.71
CA ASP A 62 -20.98 1.33 16.38
C ASP A 62 -20.44 0.29 15.40
N LEU A 63 -19.30 -0.34 15.74
CA LEU A 63 -18.70 -1.38 14.92
C LEU A 63 -19.31 -2.75 15.22
N PRO A 64 -19.51 -3.61 14.20
CA PRO A 64 -19.86 -5.00 14.44
C PRO A 64 -18.72 -5.74 15.14
N ASP A 65 -19.01 -6.93 15.68
CA ASP A 65 -17.94 -7.81 16.15
C ASP A 65 -17.19 -8.43 14.97
N PHE A 66 -15.87 -8.37 15.03
CA PHE A 66 -14.98 -8.87 13.98
C PHE A 66 -13.71 -9.50 14.56
N ASP A 67 -13.12 -10.40 13.80
CA ASP A 67 -11.97 -11.20 14.25
C ASP A 67 -10.62 -10.60 13.86
N PHE A 68 -10.55 -9.87 12.74
CA PHE A 68 -9.33 -9.46 12.10
C PHE A 68 -9.36 -7.98 11.69
N MET A 69 -8.33 -7.23 12.03
CA MET A 69 -8.14 -5.86 11.58
C MET A 69 -7.05 -5.79 10.50
N VAL A 70 -7.34 -5.14 9.38
CA VAL A 70 -6.31 -4.73 8.43
C VAL A 70 -6.31 -3.21 8.31
N GLY A 71 -5.13 -2.59 8.17
CA GLY A 71 -5.06 -1.13 8.02
C GLY A 71 -3.68 -0.60 7.69
N GLY A 72 -3.64 0.52 6.96
CA GLY A 72 -2.43 1.28 6.68
C GLY A 72 -2.48 2.64 7.37
N PHE A 73 -1.66 2.88 8.38
CA PHE A 73 -1.67 4.16 9.08
C PHE A 73 -0.58 5.11 8.57
N PRO A 74 -0.86 6.42 8.40
CA PRO A 74 0.11 7.38 7.89
C PRO A 74 1.24 7.65 8.88
N CYS A 75 2.48 7.80 8.38
CA CYS A 75 3.66 8.14 9.19
C CYS A 75 3.70 9.63 9.62
N GLN A 76 2.94 10.50 8.94
CA GLN A 76 3.04 11.96 9.10
C GLN A 76 2.56 12.48 10.46
N THR A 77 1.79 11.69 11.19
CA THR A 77 1.22 12.07 12.50
C THR A 77 2.20 11.98 13.67
N PHE A 78 3.40 11.41 13.46
CA PHE A 78 4.42 11.30 14.51
C PHE A 78 5.34 12.53 14.65
N SER A 79 5.24 13.51 13.75
CA SER A 79 6.13 14.69 13.76
C SER A 79 5.87 15.67 14.93
N ILE A 80 4.82 15.46 15.72
CA ILE A 80 4.40 16.35 16.81
C ILE A 80 4.91 15.89 18.19
N ILE A 81 5.52 14.71 18.30
CA ILE A 81 6.07 14.19 19.58
C ILE A 81 7.25 15.03 20.12
N GLY A 82 7.78 15.97 19.35
CA GLY A 82 8.94 16.79 19.71
C GLY A 82 8.68 17.94 20.70
N ASN A 83 7.44 18.38 20.93
CA ASN A 83 7.12 19.46 21.87
C ASN A 83 6.21 18.96 22.99
N ARG A 84 6.82 18.81 24.16
CA ARG A 84 6.19 18.43 25.43
C ARG A 84 5.12 19.45 25.84
N CYS A 85 3.86 19.18 25.50
CA CYS A 85 2.70 19.73 26.18
C CYS A 85 1.69 18.60 26.38
N GLY A 86 1.28 18.37 27.62
CA GLY A 86 0.24 17.52 28.16
C GLY A 86 -0.33 16.34 27.35
N LEU A 87 -0.28 15.17 27.93
CA LEU A 87 -0.69 13.86 27.38
C LEU A 87 -2.15 13.77 26.85
N ASP A 88 -3.01 14.76 27.11
CA ASP A 88 -4.46 14.63 26.84
C ASP A 88 -4.93 15.13 25.47
N ASP A 89 -4.22 16.06 24.82
CA ASP A 89 -4.67 16.62 23.53
C ASP A 89 -3.93 16.08 22.30
N ASP A 90 -2.70 15.60 22.44
CA ASP A 90 -1.89 15.09 21.31
C ASP A 90 -2.21 13.63 20.94
N GLU A 91 -2.75 12.83 21.86
CA GLU A 91 -3.08 11.42 21.61
C GLU A 91 -4.22 11.25 20.60
N ARG A 92 -5.16 12.19 20.55
CA ARG A 92 -6.32 12.13 19.65
C ARG A 92 -5.97 12.34 18.17
N GLY A 93 -4.83 12.95 17.88
CA GLY A 93 -4.37 13.22 16.52
C GLY A 93 -3.64 12.06 15.83
N GLN A 94 -3.31 10.98 16.52
CA GLN A 94 -2.48 9.92 15.96
C GLN A 94 -3.30 8.68 15.62
N ILE A 95 -3.34 8.31 14.36
CA ILE A 95 -4.12 7.19 13.83
C ILE A 95 -3.83 5.86 14.55
N ILE A 96 -2.59 5.61 14.98
CA ILE A 96 -2.24 4.40 15.71
C ILE A 96 -3.00 4.26 17.04
N TYR A 97 -3.25 5.35 17.76
CA TYR A 97 -4.04 5.31 19.00
C TYR A 97 -5.51 4.96 18.72
N GLY A 98 -6.08 5.48 17.62
CA GLY A 98 -7.42 5.09 17.17
C GLY A 98 -7.53 3.60 16.88
N LEU A 99 -6.54 3.03 16.14
CA LEU A 99 -6.49 1.60 15.87
C LEU A 99 -6.39 0.78 17.16
N VAL A 100 -5.49 1.18 18.09
CA VAL A 100 -5.30 0.49 19.37
C VAL A 100 -6.56 0.56 20.24
N ARG A 101 -7.26 1.70 20.25
CA ARG A 101 -8.53 1.87 20.95
C ARG A 101 -9.57 0.85 20.47
N ILE A 102 -9.73 0.70 19.14
CA ILE A 102 -10.66 -0.26 18.55
C ILE A 102 -10.21 -1.69 18.81
N LEU A 103 -8.93 -2.00 18.65
CA LEU A 103 -8.38 -3.34 18.96
C LEU A 103 -8.74 -3.78 20.37
N LYS A 104 -8.62 -2.90 21.37
CA LYS A 104 -8.95 -3.18 22.77
C LYS A 104 -10.45 -3.31 23.00
N ALA A 105 -11.22 -2.33 22.51
CA ALA A 105 -12.66 -2.26 22.80
C ALA A 105 -13.46 -3.39 22.13
N LYS A 106 -13.06 -3.80 20.91
CA LYS A 106 -13.72 -4.87 20.15
C LYS A 106 -13.13 -6.26 20.35
N ASP A 107 -12.15 -6.37 21.24
CA ASP A 107 -11.52 -7.67 21.54
C ASP A 107 -11.01 -8.41 20.29
N VAL A 108 -10.43 -7.66 19.33
CA VAL A 108 -10.01 -8.17 18.01
C VAL A 108 -8.90 -9.21 18.18
N LYS A 109 -9.02 -10.36 17.54
CA LYS A 109 -8.08 -11.48 17.72
C LYS A 109 -6.75 -11.28 17.01
N TYR A 110 -6.80 -10.72 15.80
CA TYR A 110 -5.67 -10.64 14.88
C TYR A 110 -5.63 -9.30 14.16
N PHE A 111 -4.44 -8.86 13.79
CA PHE A 111 -4.29 -7.71 12.90
C PHE A 111 -3.11 -7.81 11.96
N ILE A 112 -3.21 -7.10 10.83
CA ILE A 112 -2.10 -6.71 9.97
C ILE A 112 -2.15 -5.20 9.81
N LEU A 113 -1.08 -4.51 10.20
CA LEU A 113 -0.92 -3.07 9.99
C LEU A 113 0.28 -2.79 9.09
N GLU A 114 0.15 -1.78 8.22
CA GLU A 114 1.20 -1.39 7.27
C GLU A 114 1.64 0.05 7.49
N ASN A 115 2.94 0.30 7.26
CA ASN A 115 3.48 1.65 7.21
C ASN A 115 4.68 1.73 6.25
N VAL A 116 5.14 2.93 5.96
CA VAL A 116 6.36 3.13 5.18
C VAL A 116 7.59 2.64 5.94
N LYS A 117 8.59 2.08 5.22
CA LYS A 117 9.87 1.63 5.80
C LYS A 117 10.56 2.69 6.66
N GLY A 118 10.37 3.98 6.31
CA GLY A 118 10.94 5.10 7.04
C GLY A 118 10.57 5.17 8.52
N LEU A 119 9.45 4.55 8.93
CA LEU A 119 9.04 4.46 10.34
C LEU A 119 10.14 3.88 11.25
N ILE A 120 10.94 2.95 10.75
CA ILE A 120 12.02 2.30 11.52
C ILE A 120 13.04 3.32 12.05
N HIS A 121 13.35 4.31 11.22
CA HIS A 121 14.38 5.32 11.55
C HIS A 121 13.78 6.65 12.01
N HIS A 122 12.44 6.79 11.96
CA HIS A 122 11.76 7.99 12.40
C HIS A 122 12.05 8.25 13.88
N ASP A 123 12.36 9.50 14.19
CA ASP A 123 12.77 9.94 15.54
C ASP A 123 13.83 8.98 16.18
N LYS A 124 14.89 8.69 15.43
CA LYS A 124 15.99 7.79 15.85
C LYS A 124 15.50 6.40 16.33
N GLY A 125 14.38 5.92 15.79
CA GLY A 125 13.76 4.65 16.11
C GLY A 125 12.77 4.70 17.29
N ASN A 126 12.56 5.85 17.91
CA ASN A 126 11.62 5.97 19.03
C ASN A 126 10.18 5.71 18.61
N THR A 127 9.78 6.17 17.42
CA THR A 127 8.43 5.94 16.89
C THR A 127 8.08 4.45 16.81
N LEU A 128 8.99 3.63 16.30
CA LEU A 128 8.77 2.18 16.24
C LEU A 128 8.59 1.58 17.65
N LYS A 129 9.42 2.01 18.62
CA LYS A 129 9.31 1.55 20.01
C LYS A 129 7.97 1.91 20.63
N VAL A 130 7.46 3.13 20.36
CA VAL A 130 6.15 3.57 20.83
C VAL A 130 5.04 2.72 20.23
N VAL A 131 5.05 2.49 18.91
CA VAL A 131 4.06 1.63 18.23
C VAL A 131 4.04 0.24 18.83
N LEU A 132 5.21 -0.40 18.96
CA LEU A 132 5.32 -1.75 19.53
C LEU A 132 4.83 -1.81 20.97
N LYS A 133 5.18 -0.80 21.78
CA LYS A 133 4.72 -0.72 23.18
C LYS A 133 3.19 -0.56 23.27
N LEU A 134 2.58 0.31 22.47
CA LEU A 134 1.12 0.50 22.44
C LEU A 134 0.37 -0.80 22.12
N LEU A 135 0.86 -1.56 21.13
CA LEU A 135 0.28 -2.83 20.73
C LEU A 135 0.51 -3.93 21.78
N ASP A 136 1.68 -3.95 22.42
CA ASP A 136 1.97 -4.88 23.53
C ASP A 136 1.12 -4.60 24.77
N ASP A 137 0.97 -3.32 25.15
CA ASP A 137 0.12 -2.86 26.25
C ASP A 137 -1.39 -3.10 25.95
N ALA A 138 -1.73 -3.23 24.66
CA ALA A 138 -3.07 -3.63 24.23
C ALA A 138 -3.32 -5.16 24.31
N GLY A 139 -2.34 -5.93 24.77
CA GLY A 139 -2.48 -7.37 24.96
C GLY A 139 -2.11 -8.23 23.77
N TYR A 140 -1.34 -7.68 22.81
CA TYR A 140 -0.93 -8.40 21.61
C TYR A 140 0.51 -8.86 21.66
N ARG A 141 0.78 -10.03 21.10
CA ARG A 141 2.11 -10.46 20.69
C ARG A 141 2.31 -9.98 19.25
N VAL A 142 3.33 -9.15 19.04
CA VAL A 142 3.54 -8.43 17.79
C VAL A 142 4.83 -8.87 17.12
N TYR A 143 4.75 -9.10 15.82
CA TYR A 143 5.88 -9.35 14.92
C TYR A 143 5.91 -8.27 13.86
N TYR A 144 7.08 -7.88 13.38
CA TYR A 144 7.22 -6.94 12.28
C TYR A 144 8.38 -7.26 11.37
N GLU A 145 8.22 -6.97 10.10
CA GLU A 145 9.28 -7.12 9.09
C GLU A 145 9.08 -6.11 7.96
N VAL A 146 10.18 -5.76 7.27
CA VAL A 146 10.13 -4.97 6.03
C VAL A 146 10.09 -5.93 4.87
N LEU A 147 9.01 -5.86 4.09
CA LEU A 147 8.83 -6.66 2.88
C LEU A 147 8.86 -5.77 1.64
N ASN A 148 9.36 -6.33 0.53
CA ASN A 148 9.40 -5.66 -0.76
C ASN A 148 8.38 -6.30 -1.69
N SER A 149 7.49 -5.51 -2.28
CA SER A 149 6.45 -6.02 -3.21
C SER A 149 7.03 -6.80 -4.41
N LEU A 150 8.31 -6.56 -4.78
CA LEU A 150 9.01 -7.36 -5.79
C LEU A 150 9.02 -8.86 -5.48
N ASP A 151 9.12 -9.20 -4.22
CA ASP A 151 9.18 -10.60 -3.77
C ASP A 151 7.78 -11.23 -3.70
N PHE A 152 6.74 -10.39 -3.91
CA PHE A 152 5.34 -10.75 -3.73
C PHE A 152 4.50 -10.63 -5.01
N GLY A 153 5.10 -10.95 -6.14
CA GLY A 153 4.37 -11.20 -7.38
C GLY A 153 4.05 -9.98 -8.23
N VAL A 154 4.63 -8.80 -7.94
CA VAL A 154 4.53 -7.61 -8.78
C VAL A 154 5.89 -7.00 -9.09
N PRO A 155 6.10 -6.44 -10.29
CA PRO A 155 7.38 -5.86 -10.68
C PRO A 155 7.52 -4.42 -10.14
N GLN A 156 7.26 -4.21 -8.84
CA GLN A 156 7.36 -2.90 -8.19
C GLN A 156 8.29 -2.95 -6.98
N MET A 157 9.33 -2.11 -6.97
CA MET A 157 10.18 -1.88 -5.80
C MET A 157 9.42 -1.06 -4.76
N ARG A 158 8.71 -1.73 -3.85
CA ARG A 158 7.96 -1.07 -2.77
C ARG A 158 8.26 -1.75 -1.45
N GLU A 159 9.10 -1.13 -0.65
CA GLU A 159 9.41 -1.59 0.70
C GLU A 159 8.45 -0.96 1.71
N ARG A 160 7.83 -1.80 2.54
CA ARG A 160 6.91 -1.41 3.62
C ARG A 160 7.20 -2.22 4.86
N ILE A 161 7.02 -1.61 6.03
CA ILE A 161 7.01 -2.32 7.30
C ILE A 161 5.59 -2.84 7.54
N TYR A 162 5.49 -4.11 7.88
CA TYR A 162 4.25 -4.77 8.26
C TYR A 162 4.34 -5.22 9.71
N PHE A 163 3.26 -4.99 10.44
CA PHE A 163 3.08 -5.47 11.81
C PHE A 163 1.98 -6.52 11.79
N VAL A 164 2.24 -7.65 12.42
CA VAL A 164 1.26 -8.73 12.57
C VAL A 164 1.10 -8.99 14.06
N GLY A 165 -0.13 -9.00 14.53
CA GLY A 165 -0.43 -9.21 15.94
C GLY A 165 -1.46 -10.29 16.18
N VAL A 166 -1.25 -11.02 17.27
CA VAL A 166 -2.21 -12.00 17.83
C VAL A 166 -2.38 -11.71 19.31
N LYS A 167 -3.61 -11.80 19.80
CA LYS A 167 -3.86 -11.70 21.24
C LYS A 167 -3.02 -12.70 22.04
N LYS A 168 -2.37 -12.24 23.10
CA LYS A 168 -1.49 -13.05 23.93
C LYS A 168 -2.19 -14.28 24.50
N GLU A 169 -3.49 -14.18 24.81
CA GLU A 169 -4.31 -15.27 25.33
C GLU A 169 -4.61 -16.39 24.31
N LEU A 170 -4.45 -16.13 23.01
CA LEU A 170 -4.71 -17.11 21.95
C LEU A 170 -3.47 -17.96 21.60
N VAL A 171 -2.32 -17.64 22.14
CA VAL A 171 -1.05 -18.32 21.86
C VAL A 171 -0.22 -18.48 23.13
N ASP A 172 0.53 -19.55 23.21
CA ASP A 172 1.47 -19.78 24.32
C ASP A 172 2.76 -18.97 24.17
N ASP A 173 3.61 -18.97 25.20
CA ASP A 173 4.86 -18.22 25.22
C ASP A 173 5.89 -18.75 24.22
N SER A 174 5.74 -19.95 23.72
CA SER A 174 6.61 -20.57 22.71
C SER A 174 6.22 -20.17 21.28
N PHE A 175 5.06 -19.55 21.07
CA PHE A 175 4.62 -19.14 19.74
C PHE A 175 5.64 -18.22 19.07
N ARG A 176 6.02 -18.54 17.86
CA ARG A 176 6.88 -17.72 16.99
C ARG A 176 6.25 -17.67 15.61
N TYR A 177 6.34 -16.50 14.99
CA TYR A 177 5.90 -16.27 13.63
C TYR A 177 7.06 -15.77 12.78
N GLU A 178 7.18 -16.32 11.59
CA GLU A 178 8.14 -15.90 10.58
C GLU A 178 7.37 -15.38 9.35
N PHE A 179 7.75 -14.20 8.90
CA PHE A 179 7.15 -13.61 7.70
C PHE A 179 7.48 -14.42 6.44
N PRO A 180 6.54 -14.47 5.46
CA PRO A 180 6.79 -15.11 4.19
C PRO A 180 7.91 -14.39 3.44
N LYS A 181 8.73 -15.14 2.70
CA LYS A 181 9.88 -14.59 1.93
C LYS A 181 9.53 -14.28 0.48
N LYS A 182 8.46 -14.88 -0.05
CA LYS A 182 8.03 -14.71 -1.44
C LYS A 182 6.57 -15.05 -1.63
N TYR A 183 6.03 -14.59 -2.76
CA TYR A 183 4.67 -14.94 -3.19
C TYR A 183 4.56 -16.42 -3.58
N SER A 184 3.47 -17.05 -3.16
CA SER A 184 3.20 -18.46 -3.50
C SER A 184 2.42 -18.61 -4.80
N GLY A 185 1.84 -17.52 -5.32
CA GLY A 185 1.11 -17.51 -6.59
C GLY A 185 1.97 -17.13 -7.79
N LYS A 186 1.30 -16.80 -8.91
CA LYS A 186 1.96 -16.35 -10.14
C LYS A 186 2.46 -14.92 -10.00
N SER A 187 3.77 -14.69 -10.22
CA SER A 187 4.35 -13.36 -10.35
C SER A 187 4.05 -12.78 -11.75
N GLU A 188 3.79 -11.49 -11.81
CA GLU A 188 3.57 -10.73 -13.04
C GLU A 188 4.84 -10.04 -13.50
N SER A 189 5.04 -9.96 -14.82
CA SER A 189 6.10 -9.17 -15.44
C SER A 189 5.65 -7.73 -15.68
N LEU A 190 6.58 -6.84 -16.08
CA LEU A 190 6.22 -5.51 -16.55
C LEU A 190 5.31 -5.56 -17.79
N GLU A 191 5.56 -6.49 -18.68
CA GLU A 191 4.75 -6.69 -19.88
C GLU A 191 3.28 -7.02 -19.55
N GLU A 192 3.05 -7.83 -18.50
CA GLU A 192 1.70 -8.17 -18.05
C GLU A 192 1.00 -7.01 -17.31
N CYS A 193 1.76 -6.06 -16.75
CA CYS A 193 1.23 -4.90 -16.04
C CYS A 193 1.10 -3.65 -16.91
N LEU A 194 2.05 -3.39 -17.83
CA LEU A 194 2.12 -2.18 -18.66
C LEU A 194 1.45 -2.43 -20.00
N ILE A 195 0.13 -2.55 -19.98
CA ILE A 195 -0.69 -3.02 -21.11
C ILE A 195 -1.61 -1.96 -21.72
N GLU A 196 -1.57 -0.72 -21.20
CA GLU A 196 -2.46 0.33 -21.67
C GLU A 196 -2.11 0.78 -23.08
N CYS A 197 -3.13 0.86 -23.96
CA CYS A 197 -2.98 1.25 -25.36
C CYS A 197 -3.47 2.67 -25.65
N ASP A 198 -3.88 3.43 -24.62
CA ASP A 198 -4.37 4.80 -24.79
C ASP A 198 -3.26 5.69 -25.38
N ARG A 199 -3.53 6.27 -26.55
CA ARG A 199 -2.59 7.16 -27.25
C ARG A 199 -2.33 8.47 -26.51
N THR A 200 -3.23 8.90 -25.63
CA THR A 200 -3.04 10.13 -24.82
C THR A 200 -1.91 9.97 -23.79
N LEU A 201 -1.46 8.74 -23.56
CA LEU A 201 -0.34 8.43 -22.67
C LEU A 201 1.02 8.45 -23.39
N ILE A 202 1.05 8.56 -24.72
CA ILE A 202 2.31 8.74 -25.47
C ILE A 202 2.97 10.03 -24.99
N PHE A 203 4.27 9.95 -24.75
CA PHE A 203 5.09 11.05 -24.30
C PHE A 203 6.12 11.38 -25.36
N ASP A 204 5.80 12.34 -26.23
CA ASP A 204 6.56 12.73 -27.40
C ASP A 204 6.73 14.24 -27.53
N GLU A 205 7.32 14.67 -28.61
CA GLU A 205 7.69 16.07 -28.93
C GLU A 205 6.49 17.02 -28.96
N SER A 206 5.27 16.53 -29.13
CA SER A 206 4.05 17.35 -29.12
C SER A 206 3.73 17.92 -27.74
N LEU A 207 4.31 17.34 -26.68
CA LEU A 207 4.06 17.73 -25.30
C LEU A 207 5.13 18.73 -24.80
N PRO A 208 4.73 19.85 -24.17
CA PRO A 208 5.71 20.79 -23.55
C PRO A 208 6.61 20.09 -22.51
N ALA A 209 6.09 19.08 -21.81
CA ALA A 209 6.86 18.31 -20.85
C ALA A 209 8.00 17.49 -21.49
N TYR A 210 7.87 17.11 -22.76
CA TYR A 210 8.93 16.41 -23.49
C TYR A 210 10.16 17.31 -23.70
N GLN A 211 9.94 18.58 -24.05
CA GLN A 211 11.02 19.55 -24.20
C GLN A 211 11.76 19.77 -22.87
N THR A 212 11.04 19.76 -21.76
CA THR A 212 11.63 19.84 -20.42
C THR A 212 12.45 18.58 -20.10
N PHE A 213 11.93 17.40 -20.46
CA PHE A 213 12.64 16.13 -20.29
C PHE A 213 13.90 16.08 -21.17
N TYR A 214 13.83 16.52 -22.42
CA TYR A 214 14.98 16.58 -23.32
C TYR A 214 16.11 17.45 -22.73
N LYS A 215 15.78 18.67 -22.29
CA LYS A 215 16.74 19.55 -21.60
C LYS A 215 17.28 18.94 -20.29
N TYR A 216 16.46 18.13 -19.63
CA TYR A 216 16.86 17.44 -18.42
C TYR A 216 17.95 16.39 -18.66
N LEU A 217 17.99 15.75 -19.83
CA LEU A 217 19.06 14.81 -20.19
C LEU A 217 20.43 15.47 -20.29
N ASP A 218 20.46 16.78 -20.61
CA ASP A 218 21.67 17.57 -20.73
C ASP A 218 22.03 18.36 -19.45
N ASN A 219 21.29 18.19 -18.36
CA ASN A 219 21.60 18.91 -17.13
C ASN A 219 22.93 18.45 -16.50
N LYS A 220 23.42 19.21 -15.51
CA LYS A 220 24.68 18.93 -14.82
C LYS A 220 24.82 17.56 -14.16
N TYR A 221 23.71 16.88 -13.91
CA TYR A 221 23.67 15.54 -13.27
C TYR A 221 23.71 14.42 -14.31
N ASN A 222 22.97 14.57 -15.40
CA ASN A 222 22.92 13.58 -16.47
C ASN A 222 24.08 13.79 -17.48
N ASN A 223 24.43 15.03 -17.80
CA ASN A 223 25.58 15.43 -18.59
C ASN A 223 25.85 14.51 -19.82
N GLY A 224 24.81 14.28 -20.63
CA GLY A 224 24.88 13.43 -21.82
C GLY A 224 25.08 11.94 -21.59
N LYS A 225 24.90 11.44 -20.35
CA LYS A 225 24.99 9.99 -20.04
C LYS A 225 23.94 9.16 -20.78
N HIS A 226 22.81 9.78 -21.13
CA HIS A 226 21.68 9.10 -21.75
C HIS A 226 21.27 9.87 -23.02
N ASN A 227 21.04 9.16 -24.10
CA ASN A 227 20.38 9.70 -25.28
C ASN A 227 19.05 9.02 -25.53
N ILE A 228 18.15 9.68 -26.28
CA ILE A 228 16.79 9.23 -26.49
C ILE A 228 16.75 7.90 -27.24
N ASP A 229 17.56 7.73 -28.30
CA ASP A 229 17.58 6.51 -29.10
C ASP A 229 17.99 5.29 -28.25
N GLU A 230 19.02 5.47 -27.41
CA GLU A 230 19.46 4.43 -26.47
C GLU A 230 18.36 4.14 -25.42
N LEU A 231 17.70 5.16 -24.91
CA LEU A 231 16.61 4.96 -23.95
C LEU A 231 15.44 4.20 -24.57
N LEU A 232 15.08 4.51 -25.81
CA LEU A 232 13.99 3.84 -26.56
C LEU A 232 14.32 2.44 -27.05
N SER A 233 15.60 2.06 -27.10
CA SER A 233 16.04 0.77 -27.66
C SER A 233 15.64 -0.47 -26.86
N HIS A 234 15.11 -0.30 -25.63
CA HIS A 234 14.78 -1.42 -24.76
C HIS A 234 13.33 -1.34 -24.31
N GLU A 235 12.53 -2.29 -24.75
CA GLU A 235 11.13 -2.47 -24.34
C GLU A 235 11.03 -2.61 -22.81
N TYR A 236 9.96 -2.04 -22.26
CA TYR A 236 9.67 -2.02 -20.81
C TYR A 236 10.77 -1.44 -19.92
N ARG A 237 11.70 -0.66 -20.49
CA ARG A 237 12.60 0.19 -19.71
C ARG A 237 11.76 1.24 -18.98
N VAL A 238 11.91 1.36 -17.68
CA VAL A 238 11.18 2.33 -16.86
C VAL A 238 12.09 3.45 -16.43
N LEU A 239 11.62 4.68 -16.55
CA LEU A 239 12.34 5.90 -16.22
C LEU A 239 11.61 6.68 -15.12
N ASP A 240 12.37 7.14 -14.13
CA ASP A 240 11.88 8.06 -13.12
C ASP A 240 12.49 9.45 -13.38
N THR A 241 11.68 10.35 -13.91
CA THR A 241 12.11 11.67 -14.40
C THR A 241 12.12 12.75 -13.32
N ARG A 242 11.78 12.44 -12.08
CA ARG A 242 11.58 13.44 -11.01
C ARG A 242 12.80 13.70 -10.15
N GLN A 243 13.87 12.98 -10.37
CA GLN A 243 15.13 13.17 -9.67
C GLN A 243 16.05 14.05 -10.51
N SER A 244 16.95 14.76 -9.88
CA SER A 244 18.00 15.53 -10.58
C SER A 244 18.89 14.63 -11.45
N ASP A 245 18.97 13.35 -11.13
CA ASP A 245 19.61 12.30 -11.90
C ASP A 245 18.53 11.32 -12.40
N LEU A 246 18.52 11.06 -13.72
CA LEU A 246 17.57 10.14 -14.34
C LEU A 246 17.81 8.72 -13.82
N ARG A 247 16.79 8.13 -13.22
CA ARG A 247 16.87 6.76 -12.75
C ARG A 247 16.22 5.81 -13.75
N ILE A 248 16.98 4.82 -14.17
CA ILE A 248 16.54 3.78 -15.10
C ILE A 248 16.35 2.49 -14.32
N TYR A 249 15.22 1.81 -14.59
CA TYR A 249 14.89 0.53 -14.00
C TYR A 249 14.66 -0.50 -15.11
N HIS A 250 15.15 -1.71 -14.88
CA HIS A 250 14.98 -2.86 -15.77
C HIS A 250 14.13 -3.91 -15.05
N ASN A 251 13.12 -4.43 -15.74
CA ASN A 251 12.20 -5.47 -15.24
C ASN A 251 11.44 -5.11 -13.94
N LYS A 252 11.40 -3.84 -13.57
CA LYS A 252 10.69 -3.36 -12.37
C LYS A 252 10.39 -1.88 -12.47
N THR A 253 9.42 -1.44 -11.66
CA THR A 253 9.13 -0.01 -11.44
C THR A 253 9.66 0.47 -10.09
N PRO A 254 9.91 1.77 -9.92
CA PRO A 254 10.12 2.34 -8.60
C PRO A 254 8.82 2.32 -7.78
N THR A 255 8.93 2.57 -6.48
CA THR A 255 7.76 2.73 -5.59
C THR A 255 6.77 3.76 -6.14
N LEU A 256 5.53 3.34 -6.35
CA LEU A 256 4.42 4.27 -6.60
C LEU A 256 4.16 5.12 -5.34
N ARG A 257 3.92 6.42 -5.52
CA ARG A 257 3.67 7.37 -4.42
C ARG A 257 2.57 8.33 -4.82
N ARG A 258 1.75 8.78 -3.87
CA ARG A 258 0.63 9.71 -4.08
C ARG A 258 0.97 10.91 -4.98
N GLY A 259 2.12 11.52 -4.81
CA GLY A 259 2.53 12.71 -5.57
C GLY A 259 3.47 12.40 -6.75
N ARG A 260 3.64 11.16 -7.19
CA ARG A 260 4.63 10.78 -8.19
C ARG A 260 3.99 10.44 -9.53
N HIS A 261 4.01 11.40 -10.45
CA HIS A 261 3.43 11.25 -11.79
C HIS A 261 4.47 11.23 -12.93
N GLY A 262 5.77 11.24 -12.61
CA GLY A 262 6.88 11.32 -13.57
C GLY A 262 7.50 9.97 -13.92
N ILE A 263 6.74 8.88 -13.85
CA ILE A 263 7.19 7.56 -14.31
C ILE A 263 6.82 7.42 -15.78
N LEU A 264 7.85 7.20 -16.60
CA LEU A 264 7.74 6.84 -18.01
C LEU A 264 8.19 5.40 -18.21
N TYR A 265 7.72 4.78 -19.27
CA TYR A 265 8.23 3.49 -19.72
C TYR A 265 8.29 3.45 -21.24
N VAL A 266 9.10 2.55 -21.79
CA VAL A 266 9.22 2.34 -23.24
C VAL A 266 8.31 1.19 -23.63
N ARG A 267 7.50 1.42 -24.67
CA ARG A 267 6.72 0.39 -25.34
C ARG A 267 6.55 0.72 -26.82
N GLU A 268 6.77 -0.26 -27.68
CA GLU A 268 6.68 -0.11 -29.13
C GLU A 268 7.59 1.03 -29.65
N GLY A 269 8.80 1.15 -29.06
CA GLY A 269 9.76 2.19 -29.41
C GLY A 269 9.34 3.62 -29.03
N GLN A 270 8.37 3.79 -28.13
CA GLN A 270 7.86 5.10 -27.70
C GLN A 270 7.90 5.24 -26.18
N PHE A 271 8.13 6.45 -25.68
CA PHE A 271 7.88 6.74 -24.28
C PHE A 271 6.39 6.86 -24.00
N ARG A 272 5.96 6.26 -22.91
CA ARG A 272 4.58 6.31 -22.41
C ARG A 272 4.57 6.71 -20.95
N LYS A 273 3.56 7.48 -20.55
CA LYS A 273 3.28 7.78 -19.15
C LYS A 273 2.59 6.57 -18.50
N LEU A 274 2.96 6.25 -17.28
CA LEU A 274 2.25 5.25 -16.49
C LEU A 274 0.80 5.69 -16.30
N SER A 275 -0.14 4.78 -16.57
CA SER A 275 -1.55 4.99 -16.32
C SER A 275 -1.97 4.60 -14.90
N GLY A 276 -3.11 5.12 -14.44
CA GLY A 276 -3.71 4.69 -13.18
C GLY A 276 -4.18 3.23 -13.23
N TYR A 277 -4.63 2.78 -14.39
CA TYR A 277 -4.98 1.38 -14.64
C TYR A 277 -3.78 0.46 -14.40
N GLU A 278 -2.65 0.76 -15.03
CA GLU A 278 -1.40 0.00 -14.86
C GLU A 278 -0.86 0.08 -13.44
N ALA A 279 -1.02 1.25 -12.79
CA ALA A 279 -0.64 1.42 -11.39
C ALA A 279 -1.44 0.51 -10.44
N LEU A 280 -2.72 0.24 -10.72
CA LEU A 280 -3.51 -0.75 -9.99
C LEU A 280 -2.97 -2.17 -10.18
N LEU A 281 -2.61 -2.55 -11.42
CA LEU A 281 -2.00 -3.85 -11.69
C LEU A 281 -0.67 -4.02 -10.96
N LEU A 282 0.16 -2.97 -10.92
CA LEU A 282 1.42 -2.93 -10.18
C LEU A 282 1.23 -3.03 -8.64
N GLN A 283 0.01 -2.84 -8.14
CA GLN A 283 -0.35 -3.10 -6.73
C GLN A 283 -1.07 -4.44 -6.56
N LYS A 284 -1.07 -5.30 -7.59
CA LYS A 284 -1.74 -6.60 -7.60
C LYS A 284 -3.26 -6.53 -7.45
N PHE A 285 -3.87 -5.40 -7.86
CA PHE A 285 -5.32 -5.38 -7.99
C PHE A 285 -5.73 -6.26 -9.17
N PRO A 286 -6.68 -7.18 -8.98
CA PRO A 286 -7.19 -8.00 -10.07
C PRO A 286 -7.71 -7.13 -11.23
N LYS A 287 -7.45 -7.53 -12.46
CA LYS A 287 -7.85 -6.81 -13.67
C LYS A 287 -9.33 -6.43 -13.67
N ARG A 288 -10.20 -7.32 -13.14
CA ARG A 288 -11.65 -7.06 -13.03
C ARG A 288 -11.98 -5.78 -12.23
N TYR A 289 -11.17 -5.39 -11.24
CA TYR A 289 -11.34 -4.13 -10.49
C TYR A 289 -10.82 -2.94 -11.29
N ALA A 290 -9.65 -3.06 -11.90
CA ALA A 290 -9.09 -2.01 -12.74
C ALA A 290 -10.04 -1.68 -13.92
N ASP A 291 -10.66 -2.69 -14.53
CA ASP A 291 -11.63 -2.53 -15.61
C ASP A 291 -12.90 -1.75 -15.16
N LYS A 292 -13.36 -1.94 -13.92
CA LYS A 292 -14.55 -1.23 -13.38
C LYS A 292 -14.38 0.29 -13.30
N VAL A 293 -13.17 0.77 -13.05
CA VAL A 293 -12.87 2.20 -12.86
C VAL A 293 -12.29 2.88 -14.08
N ARG A 294 -11.98 2.11 -15.12
CA ARG A 294 -11.46 2.62 -16.38
C ARG A 294 -12.45 3.60 -17.03
N GLY A 295 -12.00 4.82 -17.30
CA GLY A 295 -12.85 5.88 -17.85
C GLY A 295 -13.84 6.53 -16.87
N LYS A 296 -14.04 5.95 -15.68
CA LYS A 296 -14.89 6.54 -14.63
C LYS A 296 -14.09 7.40 -13.65
N ILE A 297 -12.94 6.92 -13.24
CA ILE A 297 -12.04 7.64 -12.34
C ILE A 297 -10.88 8.19 -13.16
N SER A 298 -10.52 9.45 -12.93
CA SER A 298 -9.43 10.08 -13.68
C SER A 298 -8.10 9.39 -13.44
N ASN A 299 -7.26 9.35 -14.48
CA ASN A 299 -5.94 8.72 -14.44
C ASN A 299 -5.07 9.26 -13.28
N SER A 300 -5.11 10.58 -13.05
CA SER A 300 -4.37 11.22 -11.96
C SER A 300 -4.83 10.74 -10.57
N LYS A 301 -6.14 10.58 -10.36
CA LYS A 301 -6.70 10.08 -9.10
C LYS A 301 -6.29 8.62 -8.86
N LEU A 302 -6.41 7.76 -9.87
CA LEU A 302 -6.01 6.35 -9.77
C LEU A 302 -4.52 6.20 -9.46
N LEU A 303 -3.65 7.01 -10.08
CA LEU A 303 -2.21 7.03 -9.76
C LEU A 303 -1.94 7.41 -8.31
N GLN A 304 -2.65 8.42 -7.78
CA GLN A 304 -2.53 8.83 -6.38
C GLN A 304 -3.00 7.73 -5.42
N GLN A 305 -4.15 7.14 -5.70
CA GLN A 305 -4.77 6.09 -4.91
C GLN A 305 -3.92 4.81 -4.92
N ALA A 306 -3.43 4.37 -6.09
CA ALA A 306 -2.50 3.25 -6.19
C ALA A 306 -1.18 3.52 -5.45
N GLY A 307 -0.71 4.77 -5.44
CA GLY A 307 0.46 5.20 -4.66
C GLY A 307 0.29 5.03 -3.14
N ASN A 308 -0.93 5.18 -2.63
CA ASN A 308 -1.28 4.99 -1.22
C ASN A 308 -1.66 3.54 -0.89
N ALA A 309 -2.14 2.77 -1.85
CA ALA A 309 -2.67 1.43 -1.61
C ALA A 309 -1.61 0.45 -1.08
N MET A 310 -2.04 -0.49 -0.26
CA MET A 310 -1.28 -1.69 0.07
C MET A 310 -1.21 -2.61 -1.16
N THR A 311 -0.09 -3.29 -1.35
CA THR A 311 0.03 -4.34 -2.37
C THR A 311 -0.73 -5.57 -1.89
N SER A 312 -1.81 -5.95 -2.60
CA SER A 312 -2.75 -6.95 -2.11
C SER A 312 -2.13 -8.34 -1.91
N SER A 313 -1.19 -8.75 -2.76
CA SER A 313 -0.49 -10.04 -2.63
C SER A 313 0.43 -10.12 -1.42
N VAL A 314 0.96 -8.99 -0.94
CA VAL A 314 1.75 -8.97 0.30
C VAL A 314 0.85 -9.26 1.50
N ILE A 315 -0.32 -8.60 1.57
CA ILE A 315 -1.31 -8.84 2.64
C ILE A 315 -1.80 -10.29 2.59
N GLU A 316 -2.10 -10.82 1.40
CA GLU A 316 -2.53 -12.21 1.21
C GLU A 316 -1.51 -13.21 1.77
N GLU A 317 -0.23 -13.09 1.41
CA GLU A 317 0.80 -14.02 1.87
C GLU A 317 1.10 -13.88 3.36
N ILE A 318 1.10 -12.65 3.90
CA ILE A 318 1.25 -12.45 5.35
C ILE A 318 0.09 -13.12 6.08
N ALA A 319 -1.15 -12.84 5.70
CA ALA A 319 -2.32 -13.42 6.36
C ALA A 319 -2.34 -14.95 6.24
N LYS A 320 -2.03 -15.50 5.05
CA LYS A 320 -1.97 -16.94 4.80
C LYS A 320 -0.93 -17.64 5.70
N SER A 321 0.30 -17.11 5.74
CA SER A 321 1.37 -17.69 6.57
C SER A 321 1.06 -17.55 8.05
N PHE A 322 0.48 -16.42 8.47
CA PHE A 322 0.13 -16.14 9.85
C PHE A 322 -0.99 -17.04 10.35
N MET A 323 -2.08 -17.19 9.57
CA MET A 323 -3.19 -18.08 9.92
C MET A 323 -2.75 -19.54 9.97
N LYS A 324 -1.82 -19.94 9.09
CA LYS A 324 -1.21 -21.28 9.15
C LYS A 324 -0.44 -21.48 10.46
N ALA A 325 0.42 -20.53 10.84
CA ALA A 325 1.19 -20.62 12.07
C ALA A 325 0.33 -20.70 13.33
N ILE A 326 -0.81 -19.99 13.37
CA ILE A 326 -1.78 -20.07 14.46
C ILE A 326 -2.53 -21.41 14.45
N GLY A 327 -2.89 -21.92 13.26
CA GLY A 327 -3.64 -23.18 13.09
C GLY A 327 -2.82 -24.43 13.44
N GLU A 328 -1.50 -24.40 13.23
CA GLU A 328 -0.60 -25.52 13.56
C GLU A 328 -0.42 -25.71 15.08
N LYS A 329 -0.85 -24.77 15.92
CA LYS A 329 -0.78 -24.83 17.39
C LYS A 329 -2.13 -25.10 18.08
N LYS A 330 -3.19 -25.32 17.31
CA LYS A 330 -4.49 -25.79 17.81
C LYS A 330 -4.62 -27.30 17.62
#